data_ef79d03d9f2c3f5ae25b4d02b61d3c84
#
_entry.id   ef79d03d9f2c3f5ae25b4d02b61d3c84
#
_cell.length_a   1.000
_cell.length_b   1.000
_cell.length_c   1.000
_cell.angle_alpha   90.00
_cell.angle_beta   90.00
_cell.angle_gamma   90.00
#
_symmetry.space_group_name_H-M   'P 1'
#
loop_
_entity.id
_entity.type
_entity.pdbx_description
1 polymer ?
#
loop_
_entity_poly.entity_id
_entity_poly.type
_entity_poly.pdbx_seq_one_letter_code
_entity_poly.pdbx_strand_id
1 'polypeptide(L)'
;MTVQSAASDDAAIEMANDVRYGLAASVFSENVGRAMKVAARLDFGTVWINEHLFPLASEMPHGGFKESGYGKDMSLYSMEEYTRIKHVAVKLA
;
A
#
# COMPACT_ATOMS: atom_id res chain seq x y z
N MET A 1 13.57 4.45 -17.61
CA MET A 1 13.88 4.06 -16.20
C MET A 1 14.90 5.05 -15.65
N THR A 2 14.67 5.56 -14.47
CA THR A 2 15.62 6.47 -13.78
C THR A 2 16.25 5.71 -12.61
N VAL A 3 17.57 5.86 -12.43
CA VAL A 3 18.31 5.25 -11.33
C VAL A 3 19.00 6.35 -10.55
N GLN A 4 18.85 6.32 -9.23
CA GLN A 4 19.44 7.28 -8.31
C GLN A 4 20.14 6.52 -7.17
N SER A 5 21.22 7.09 -6.64
CA SER A 5 21.91 6.56 -5.48
C SER A 5 21.54 7.37 -4.23
N ALA A 6 21.44 6.69 -3.09
CA ALA A 6 21.19 7.30 -1.78
C ALA A 6 22.30 6.93 -0.82
N ALA A 7 22.69 7.87 0.05
CA ALA A 7 23.78 7.67 1.01
C ALA A 7 23.35 6.81 2.23
N SER A 8 22.05 6.66 2.48
CA SER A 8 21.50 5.92 3.61
C SER A 8 20.08 5.46 3.31
N ASP A 9 19.55 4.56 4.15
CA ASP A 9 18.15 4.16 4.09
C ASP A 9 17.20 5.33 4.29
N ASP A 10 17.52 6.24 5.20
CA ASP A 10 16.71 7.44 5.45
C ASP A 10 16.64 8.32 4.19
N ALA A 11 17.76 8.57 3.54
CA ALA A 11 17.80 9.33 2.30
C ALA A 11 17.04 8.63 1.18
N ALA A 12 17.16 7.31 1.07
CA ALA A 12 16.43 6.53 0.07
C ALA A 12 14.91 6.58 0.27
N ILE A 13 14.46 6.48 1.52
CA ILE A 13 13.03 6.57 1.89
C ILE A 13 12.49 7.97 1.57
N GLU A 14 13.23 9.02 1.94
CA GLU A 14 12.85 10.40 1.67
C GLU A 14 12.70 10.63 0.15
N MET A 15 13.69 10.21 -0.63
CA MET A 15 13.63 10.31 -2.10
C MET A 15 12.48 9.50 -2.69
N ALA A 16 12.21 8.30 -2.18
CA ALA A 16 11.12 7.46 -2.67
C ALA A 16 9.74 8.06 -2.35
N ASN A 17 9.60 8.69 -1.18
CA ASN A 17 8.35 9.33 -0.77
C ASN A 17 8.13 10.71 -1.42
N ASP A 18 9.17 11.35 -1.95
CA ASP A 18 9.09 12.63 -2.64
C ASP A 18 8.58 12.50 -4.08
N VAL A 19 7.42 11.87 -4.23
CA VAL A 19 6.70 11.71 -5.49
C VAL A 19 5.21 11.96 -5.28
N ARG A 20 4.53 12.40 -6.33
CA ARG A 20 3.09 12.72 -6.29
C ARG A 20 2.21 11.48 -6.13
N TYR A 21 2.70 10.33 -6.52
CA TYR A 21 1.95 9.07 -6.53
C TYR A 21 2.39 8.14 -5.41
N GLY A 22 1.53 7.20 -5.06
CA GLY A 22 1.80 6.23 -4.01
C GLY A 22 1.02 4.93 -4.21
N LEU A 23 1.02 4.38 -5.43
CA LEU A 23 0.32 3.13 -5.70
C LEU A 23 1.08 1.94 -5.14
N ALA A 24 2.31 1.77 -5.56
CA ALA A 24 3.09 0.58 -5.28
C ALA A 24 4.59 0.87 -5.22
N ALA A 25 5.29 0.12 -4.38
CA ALA A 25 6.74 0.14 -4.27
C ALA A 25 7.28 -1.26 -4.01
N SER A 26 8.59 -1.44 -4.20
CA SER A 26 9.28 -2.67 -3.85
C SER A 26 10.60 -2.37 -3.15
N VAL A 27 10.94 -3.20 -2.18
CA VAL A 27 12.20 -3.16 -1.45
C VAL A 27 12.94 -4.47 -1.67
N PHE A 28 14.15 -4.41 -2.18
CA PHE A 28 15.00 -5.59 -2.37
C PHE A 28 16.16 -5.57 -1.36
N SER A 29 16.26 -6.60 -0.54
CA SER A 29 17.31 -6.71 0.48
C SER A 29 17.43 -8.16 0.97
N GLU A 30 18.65 -8.62 1.17
CA GLU A 30 18.92 -9.89 1.86
C GLU A 30 18.56 -9.82 3.35
N ASN A 31 18.56 -8.63 3.94
CA ASN A 31 18.17 -8.41 5.33
C ASN A 31 16.68 -8.10 5.42
N VAL A 32 15.87 -9.10 5.71
CA VAL A 32 14.41 -8.97 5.80
C VAL A 32 13.98 -7.97 6.90
N GLY A 33 14.67 -7.96 8.03
CA GLY A 33 14.37 -7.01 9.10
C GLY A 33 14.58 -5.55 8.68
N ARG A 34 15.62 -5.29 7.89
CA ARG A 34 15.87 -3.97 7.28
C ARG A 34 14.78 -3.65 6.25
N ALA A 35 14.45 -4.60 5.38
CA ALA A 35 13.41 -4.42 4.37
C ALA A 35 12.05 -4.08 5.00
N MET A 36 11.66 -4.75 6.08
CA MET A 36 10.42 -4.47 6.81
C MET A 36 10.40 -3.07 7.41
N LYS A 37 11.52 -2.61 7.98
CA LYS A 37 11.62 -1.24 8.52
C LYS A 37 11.50 -0.18 7.43
N VAL A 38 12.08 -0.42 6.27
CA VAL A 38 11.97 0.48 5.11
C VAL A 38 10.54 0.46 4.60
N ALA A 39 9.95 -0.71 4.39
CA ALA A 39 8.60 -0.85 3.86
C ALA A 39 7.55 -0.13 4.72
N ALA A 40 7.69 -0.18 6.06
CA ALA A 40 6.79 0.50 6.98
C ALA A 40 6.82 2.04 6.88
N ARG A 41 7.86 2.60 6.28
CA ARG A 41 8.06 4.05 6.14
C ARG A 41 7.80 4.55 4.72
N LEU A 42 7.52 3.67 3.79
CA LEU A 42 7.18 4.03 2.41
C LEU A 42 5.70 4.39 2.29
N ASP A 43 5.44 5.54 1.71
CA ASP A 43 4.10 6.14 1.54
C ASP A 43 3.41 5.59 0.27
N PHE A 44 3.20 4.27 0.26
CA PHE A 44 2.61 3.54 -0.88
C PHE A 44 1.53 2.58 -0.39
N GLY A 45 0.50 2.41 -1.19
CA GLY A 45 -0.63 1.54 -0.85
C GLY A 45 -0.25 0.06 -0.80
N THR A 46 0.70 -0.37 -1.63
CA THR A 46 1.26 -1.72 -1.60
C THR A 46 2.79 -1.65 -1.64
N VAL A 47 3.44 -2.38 -0.75
CA VAL A 47 4.90 -2.52 -0.75
C VAL A 47 5.27 -3.99 -0.76
N TRP A 48 6.00 -4.42 -1.78
CA TRP A 48 6.56 -5.77 -1.86
C TRP A 48 7.98 -5.82 -1.31
N ILE A 49 8.37 -6.94 -0.77
CA ILE A 49 9.74 -7.21 -0.34
C ILE A 49 10.29 -8.37 -1.18
N ASN A 50 11.40 -8.11 -1.86
CA ASN A 50 12.09 -9.03 -2.76
C ASN A 50 11.22 -9.57 -3.91
N GLU A 51 10.18 -8.84 -4.25
CA GLU A 51 9.26 -9.14 -5.34
C GLU A 51 8.69 -7.85 -5.92
N HIS A 52 8.03 -7.96 -7.05
CA HIS A 52 7.20 -6.90 -7.63
C HIS A 52 6.09 -7.50 -8.47
N LEU A 53 4.88 -7.01 -8.30
CA LEU A 53 3.67 -7.52 -8.99
C LEU A 53 3.38 -9.00 -8.69
N PHE A 54 3.67 -9.46 -7.48
CA PHE A 54 3.21 -10.76 -7.04
C PHE A 54 1.69 -10.87 -7.22
N PRO A 55 1.15 -12.03 -7.61
CA PRO A 55 -0.29 -12.22 -7.79
C PRO A 55 -1.05 -11.78 -6.54
N LEU A 56 -1.94 -10.82 -6.72
CA LEU A 56 -2.80 -10.33 -5.64
C LEU A 56 -3.95 -11.33 -5.44
N ALA A 57 -4.17 -11.75 -4.21
CA ALA A 57 -5.37 -12.50 -3.86
C ALA A 57 -6.54 -11.53 -3.63
N SER A 58 -7.76 -11.99 -3.88
CA SER A 58 -8.97 -11.16 -3.76
C SER A 58 -9.18 -10.59 -2.36
N GLU A 59 -8.59 -11.23 -1.35
CA GLU A 59 -8.66 -10.82 0.05
C GLU A 59 -7.67 -9.71 0.40
N MET A 60 -6.71 -9.43 -0.47
CA MET A 60 -5.68 -8.41 -0.25
C MET A 60 -6.18 -7.06 -0.75
N PRO A 61 -6.22 -6.02 0.11
CA PRO A 61 -6.60 -4.70 -0.33
C PRO A 61 -5.55 -4.14 -1.30
N HIS A 62 -6.01 -3.56 -2.40
CA HIS A 62 -5.17 -2.89 -3.38
C HIS A 62 -5.68 -1.48 -3.60
N GLY A 63 -4.79 -0.50 -3.54
CA GLY A 63 -5.13 0.90 -3.76
C GLY A 63 -4.01 1.82 -3.34
N GLY A 64 -3.99 3.00 -3.93
CA GLY A 64 -2.90 3.94 -3.77
C GLY A 64 -3.07 4.93 -2.63
N PHE A 65 -1.98 5.61 -2.35
CA PHE A 65 -1.93 6.81 -1.54
C PHE A 65 -1.72 8.04 -2.43
N LYS A 66 -1.80 9.21 -1.85
CA LYS A 66 -1.53 10.48 -2.53
C LYS A 66 -2.35 10.63 -3.82
N GLU A 67 -1.77 11.11 -4.91
CA GLU A 67 -2.46 11.30 -6.18
C GLU A 67 -2.74 10.02 -6.98
N SER A 68 -2.28 8.86 -6.50
CA SER A 68 -2.71 7.57 -7.07
C SER A 68 -4.17 7.25 -6.78
N GLY A 69 -4.78 7.97 -5.85
CA GLY A 69 -6.18 7.86 -5.51
C GLY A 69 -6.43 7.48 -4.07
N TYR A 70 -7.69 7.38 -3.71
CA TYR A 70 -8.16 6.96 -2.39
C TYR A 70 -9.07 5.74 -2.53
N GLY A 71 -9.40 5.11 -1.41
CA GLY A 71 -10.18 3.89 -1.41
C GLY A 71 -9.33 2.66 -1.72
N LYS A 72 -9.98 1.52 -1.68
CA LYS A 72 -9.35 0.23 -1.95
C LYS A 72 -10.14 -0.55 -2.99
N ASP A 73 -9.40 -1.24 -3.85
CA ASP A 73 -9.93 -2.32 -4.66
C ASP A 73 -9.64 -3.65 -3.97
N MET A 74 -10.43 -4.67 -4.25
CA MET A 74 -10.32 -5.99 -3.64
C MET A 74 -10.55 -5.97 -2.12
N SER A 75 -10.66 -7.15 -1.51
CA SER A 75 -10.92 -7.35 -0.09
C SER A 75 -12.27 -6.81 0.42
N LEU A 76 -12.52 -6.96 1.72
CA LEU A 76 -13.71 -6.43 2.40
C LEU A 76 -13.78 -4.89 2.31
N TYR A 77 -12.63 -4.23 2.27
CA TYR A 77 -12.57 -2.77 2.17
C TYR A 77 -13.25 -2.25 0.89
N SER A 78 -13.07 -2.92 -0.24
CA SER A 78 -13.74 -2.50 -1.48
C SER A 78 -15.26 -2.75 -1.41
N MET A 79 -15.69 -3.83 -0.77
CA MET A 79 -17.12 -4.06 -0.51
C MET A 79 -17.74 -2.92 0.29
N GLU A 80 -17.09 -2.48 1.33
CA GLU A 80 -17.57 -1.36 2.17
C GLU A 80 -17.66 -0.06 1.38
N GLU A 81 -16.70 0.20 0.49
CA GLU A 81 -16.68 1.38 -0.40
C GLU A 81 -17.88 1.41 -1.37
N TYR A 82 -18.32 0.24 -1.86
CA TYR A 82 -19.47 0.12 -2.77
C TYR A 82 -20.81 -0.06 -2.08
N THR A 83 -20.84 -0.13 -0.77
CA THR A 83 -22.06 -0.34 0.02
C THR A 83 -22.29 0.79 1.00
N ARG A 84 -23.52 0.87 1.49
CA ARG A 84 -23.88 1.77 2.59
C ARG A 84 -24.36 0.91 3.76
N ILE A 85 -23.60 0.91 4.83
CA ILE A 85 -23.94 0.18 6.05
C ILE A 85 -25.19 0.78 6.67
N LYS A 86 -26.20 -0.06 6.94
CA LYS A 86 -27.47 0.34 7.55
C LYS A 86 -27.88 -0.64 8.62
N HIS A 87 -28.17 -0.14 9.79
CA HIS A 87 -28.80 -0.92 10.84
C HIS A 87 -30.32 -0.80 10.74
N VAL A 88 -31.03 -1.91 10.74
CA VAL A 88 -32.48 -1.95 10.80
C VAL A 88 -32.88 -2.79 12.01
N ALA A 89 -33.62 -2.20 12.94
CA ALA A 89 -34.16 -2.88 14.09
C ALA A 89 -35.67 -2.88 14.04
N VAL A 90 -36.31 -4.02 14.32
CA VAL A 90 -37.75 -4.18 14.36
C VAL A 90 -38.14 -4.72 15.76
N LYS A 91 -39.06 -4.02 16.41
CA LYS A 91 -39.71 -4.56 17.58
C LYS A 91 -41.01 -5.22 17.13
N LEU A 92 -41.10 -6.52 17.32
CA LEU A 92 -42.37 -7.23 17.21
C LEU A 92 -43.19 -7.06 18.50
N ALA A 93 -44.42 -6.79 18.36
CA ALA A 93 -45.34 -6.43 19.44
C ALA A 93 -45.27 -7.33 20.68
#